data_3768b552a8d3cf32ee44d059734de1b7
#
_entry.id   3768b552a8d3cf32ee44d059734de1b7
#
_cell.length_a   1.000
_cell.length_b   1.000
_cell.length_c   1.000
_cell.angle_alpha   90.00
_cell.angle_beta   90.00
_cell.angle_gamma   90.00
#
_symmetry.space_group_name_H-M   'P 1'
#
loop_
_entity.id
_entity.type
_entity.pdbx_description
1 polymer ?
#
loop_
_entity_poly.entity_id
_entity_poly.type
_entity_poly.pdbx_seq_one_letter_code
_entity_poly.pdbx_strand_id
1 'polypeptide(L)'
;MIGLRNLWTPTTFVGAAVMAIAAAGWRLKPEQAPRWMIAIVAMAVIWIISTVVGELWSKTGSMKRYIAMSASLAGVILAVALGFAIVDVDGSNGHVLSARLSGILSGLVLAVIGNAGPKVTEVLKPDCFSTVEGMAVKRFAGWTFVLAGLAYALMWAFAPIQLAEDTSIPLVAGALLLALGRVLWAVRRLTHA
;
A
#
# COMPACT_ATOMS: atom_id res chain seq x y z
N MET A 1 23.23 16.36 -16.72
CA MET A 1 23.91 16.04 -15.44
C MET A 1 22.85 15.78 -14.39
N ILE A 2 22.61 14.51 -14.05
CA ILE A 2 21.71 14.12 -12.97
C ILE A 2 22.43 14.49 -11.67
N GLY A 3 21.97 15.57 -11.04
CA GLY A 3 22.62 16.08 -9.83
C GLY A 3 22.54 15.08 -8.69
N LEU A 4 23.66 14.72 -8.11
CA LEU A 4 23.81 13.83 -6.93
C LEU A 4 22.90 14.19 -5.74
N ARG A 5 22.33 15.40 -5.73
CA ARG A 5 21.38 15.90 -4.72
C ARG A 5 20.04 15.14 -4.68
N ASN A 6 19.68 14.41 -5.72
CA ASN A 6 18.40 13.67 -5.80
C ASN A 6 18.50 12.21 -5.34
N LEU A 7 19.69 11.72 -4.98
CA LEU A 7 19.89 10.33 -4.53
C LEU A 7 19.43 10.09 -3.08
N TRP A 8 19.19 11.15 -2.30
CA TRP A 8 18.80 11.07 -0.88
C TRP A 8 17.30 11.26 -0.71
N THR A 9 16.50 10.52 -1.47
CA THR A 9 15.05 10.50 -1.27
C THR A 9 14.67 9.40 -0.28
N PRO A 10 13.55 9.54 0.46
CA PRO A 10 13.06 8.48 1.34
C PRO A 10 12.93 7.13 0.63
N THR A 11 12.59 7.16 -0.65
CA THR A 11 12.45 5.98 -1.52
C THR A 11 13.79 5.24 -1.70
N THR A 12 14.90 5.98 -1.79
CA THR A 12 16.24 5.39 -1.94
C THR A 12 16.67 4.67 -0.66
N PHE A 13 16.41 5.28 0.51
CA PHE A 13 16.70 4.63 1.79
C PHE A 13 15.90 3.36 2.00
N VAL A 14 14.61 3.41 1.72
CA VAL A 14 13.73 2.25 1.84
C VAL A 14 14.15 1.17 0.85
N GLY A 15 14.49 1.54 -0.38
CA GLY A 15 15.01 0.62 -1.39
C GLY A 15 16.30 -0.07 -0.94
N ALA A 16 17.26 0.70 -0.40
CA ALA A 16 18.50 0.16 0.12
C ALA A 16 18.26 -0.80 1.31
N ALA A 17 17.34 -0.47 2.21
CA ALA A 17 16.96 -1.35 3.32
C ALA A 17 16.36 -2.66 2.84
N VAL A 18 15.43 -2.64 1.88
CA VAL A 18 14.84 -3.85 1.26
C VAL A 18 15.93 -4.72 0.63
N MET A 19 16.84 -4.12 -0.12
CA MET A 19 17.95 -4.84 -0.76
C MET A 19 18.89 -5.48 0.26
N ALA A 20 19.21 -4.77 1.35
CA ALA A 20 20.04 -5.29 2.43
C ALA A 20 19.36 -6.46 3.15
N ILE A 21 18.06 -6.35 3.47
CA ILE A 21 17.29 -7.41 4.09
C ILE A 21 17.20 -8.63 3.17
N ALA A 22 16.93 -8.43 1.88
CA ALA A 22 16.86 -9.54 0.92
C ALA A 22 18.23 -10.24 0.74
N ALA A 23 19.32 -9.49 0.70
CA ALA A 23 20.67 -10.04 0.64
C ALA A 23 21.04 -10.83 1.91
N ALA A 24 20.66 -10.33 3.08
CA ALA A 24 20.84 -11.05 4.34
C ALA A 24 20.00 -12.34 4.37
N GLY A 25 18.73 -12.26 3.96
CA GLY A 25 17.84 -13.41 3.86
C GLY A 25 18.37 -14.49 2.91
N TRP A 26 18.92 -14.08 1.78
CA TRP A 26 19.55 -15.04 0.83
C TRP A 26 20.73 -15.79 1.47
N ARG A 27 21.56 -15.08 2.25
CA ARG A 27 22.70 -15.73 2.94
C ARG A 27 22.26 -16.68 4.06
N LEU A 28 21.20 -16.31 4.78
CA LEU A 28 20.69 -17.08 5.92
C LEU A 28 19.82 -18.27 5.51
N LYS A 29 19.05 -18.14 4.41
CA LYS A 29 18.10 -19.14 3.90
C LYS A 29 18.24 -19.29 2.38
N PRO A 30 19.32 -19.90 1.88
CA PRO A 30 19.58 -20.05 0.43
C PRO A 30 18.53 -20.91 -0.28
N GLU A 31 17.86 -21.81 0.42
CA GLU A 31 16.76 -22.63 -0.09
C GLU A 31 15.55 -21.79 -0.52
N GLN A 32 15.42 -20.57 -0.02
CA GLN A 32 14.36 -19.61 -0.37
C GLN A 32 14.83 -18.57 -1.40
N ALA A 33 15.94 -18.80 -2.08
CA ALA A 33 16.50 -17.87 -3.06
C ALA A 33 15.48 -17.28 -4.06
N PRO A 34 14.52 -18.04 -4.62
CA PRO A 34 13.51 -17.46 -5.51
C PRO A 34 12.67 -16.35 -4.87
N ARG A 35 12.35 -16.47 -3.59
CA ARG A 35 11.57 -15.44 -2.85
C ARG A 35 12.37 -14.15 -2.69
N TRP A 36 13.65 -14.26 -2.35
CA TRP A 36 14.55 -13.12 -2.22
C TRP A 36 14.79 -12.42 -3.56
N MET A 37 14.95 -13.19 -4.64
CA MET A 37 15.07 -12.63 -5.98
C MET A 37 13.82 -11.87 -6.42
N ILE A 38 12.63 -12.43 -6.19
CA ILE A 38 11.36 -11.76 -6.49
C ILE A 38 11.27 -10.41 -5.74
N ALA A 39 11.64 -10.38 -4.46
CA ALA A 39 11.62 -9.15 -3.67
C ALA A 39 12.59 -8.09 -4.20
N ILE A 40 13.80 -8.48 -4.59
CA ILE A 40 14.80 -7.59 -5.20
C ILE A 40 14.28 -7.03 -6.53
N VAL A 41 13.75 -7.89 -7.39
CA VAL A 41 13.21 -7.48 -8.69
C VAL A 41 11.99 -6.57 -8.51
N ALA A 42 11.06 -6.93 -7.63
CA ALA A 42 9.89 -6.10 -7.33
C ALA A 42 10.29 -4.70 -6.84
N MET A 43 11.25 -4.62 -5.93
CA MET A 43 11.73 -3.33 -5.42
C MET A 43 12.44 -2.51 -6.51
N ALA A 44 13.25 -3.15 -7.35
CA ALA A 44 13.91 -2.49 -8.48
C ALA A 44 12.88 -1.93 -9.48
N VAL A 45 11.84 -2.72 -9.79
CA VAL A 45 10.73 -2.27 -10.67
C VAL A 45 9.98 -1.10 -10.05
N ILE A 46 9.61 -1.16 -8.77
CA ILE A 46 8.97 -0.06 -8.06
C ILE A 46 9.83 1.20 -8.11
N TRP A 47 11.13 1.06 -7.91
CA TRP A 47 12.07 2.19 -7.93
C TRP A 47 12.21 2.78 -9.34
N ILE A 48 12.35 1.96 -10.38
CA ILE A 48 12.39 2.39 -11.78
C ILE A 48 11.09 3.10 -12.15
N ILE A 49 9.93 2.50 -11.87
CA ILE A 49 8.64 3.12 -12.16
C ILE A 49 8.50 4.45 -11.43
N SER A 50 8.86 4.53 -10.14
CA SER A 50 8.74 5.76 -9.36
C SER A 50 9.63 6.89 -9.88
N THR A 51 10.84 6.57 -10.37
CA THR A 51 11.76 7.56 -10.96
C THR A 51 11.29 7.98 -12.35
N VAL A 52 11.00 7.03 -13.24
CA VAL A 52 10.59 7.32 -14.62
C VAL A 52 9.25 8.04 -14.65
N VAL A 53 8.23 7.55 -13.95
CA VAL A 53 6.92 8.21 -13.88
C VAL A 53 7.02 9.56 -13.16
N GLY A 54 7.85 9.64 -12.11
CA GLY A 54 8.13 10.88 -11.39
C GLY A 54 8.75 11.96 -12.29
N GLU A 55 9.59 11.61 -13.26
CA GLU A 55 10.21 12.56 -14.17
C GLU A 55 9.35 12.87 -15.38
N LEU A 56 8.72 11.87 -16.00
CA LEU A 56 7.94 12.04 -17.23
C LEU A 56 6.58 12.73 -16.99
N TRP A 57 5.93 12.45 -15.86
CA TRP A 57 4.54 12.88 -15.63
C TRP A 57 4.38 14.03 -14.66
N SER A 58 5.42 14.39 -13.91
CA SER A 58 5.27 15.43 -12.89
C SER A 58 5.75 16.79 -13.38
N LYS A 59 4.86 17.53 -14.02
CA LYS A 59 5.02 18.98 -14.18
C LYS A 59 4.89 19.74 -12.84
N THR A 60 4.33 19.13 -11.82
CA THR A 60 4.09 19.71 -10.49
C THR A 60 4.83 18.94 -9.39
N GLY A 61 5.50 19.66 -8.49
CA GLY A 61 6.28 19.08 -7.40
C GLY A 61 5.47 18.25 -6.40
N SER A 62 4.15 18.50 -6.31
CA SER A 62 3.21 17.73 -5.50
C SER A 62 3.10 16.27 -5.97
N MET A 63 3.00 16.04 -7.29
CA MET A 63 2.89 14.71 -7.87
C MET A 63 4.13 13.87 -7.58
N LYS A 64 5.34 14.44 -7.72
CA LYS A 64 6.59 13.76 -7.35
C LYS A 64 6.57 13.29 -5.90
N ARG A 65 6.07 14.13 -4.99
CA ARG A 65 5.98 13.79 -3.56
C ARG A 65 5.04 12.61 -3.31
N TYR A 66 3.87 12.57 -3.97
CA TYR A 66 2.92 11.45 -3.82
C TYR A 66 3.47 10.14 -4.37
N ILE A 67 4.12 10.15 -5.54
CA ILE A 67 4.75 8.96 -6.12
C ILE A 67 5.86 8.45 -5.19
N ALA A 68 6.71 9.34 -4.68
CA ALA A 68 7.75 8.98 -3.75
C ALA A 68 7.20 8.42 -2.42
N MET A 69 6.13 9.00 -1.87
CA MET A 69 5.48 8.47 -0.67
C MET A 69 4.87 7.09 -0.90
N SER A 70 4.18 6.88 -2.02
CA SER A 70 3.58 5.57 -2.36
C SER A 70 4.65 4.49 -2.55
N ALA A 71 5.73 4.81 -3.24
CA ALA A 71 6.86 3.91 -3.44
C ALA A 71 7.58 3.60 -2.11
N SER A 72 7.75 4.60 -1.24
CA SER A 72 8.34 4.40 0.10
C SER A 72 7.47 3.51 0.97
N LEU A 73 6.14 3.72 0.95
CA LEU A 73 5.20 2.88 1.70
C LEU A 73 5.24 1.43 1.22
N ALA A 74 5.20 1.21 -0.10
CA ALA A 74 5.32 -0.14 -0.68
C ALA A 74 6.64 -0.82 -0.28
N GLY A 75 7.73 -0.07 -0.28
CA GLY A 75 9.04 -0.56 0.16
C GLY A 75 9.09 -0.91 1.65
N VAL A 76 8.48 -0.09 2.52
CA VAL A 76 8.38 -0.40 3.96
C VAL A 76 7.61 -1.69 4.19
N ILE A 77 6.48 -1.88 3.50
CA ILE A 77 5.69 -3.11 3.59
C ILE A 77 6.54 -4.32 3.18
N LEU A 78 7.24 -4.19 2.06
CA LEU A 78 8.10 -5.25 1.56
C LEU A 78 9.26 -5.54 2.53
N ALA A 79 9.89 -4.50 3.10
CA ALA A 79 10.95 -4.66 4.10
C ALA A 79 10.47 -5.43 5.35
N VAL A 80 9.27 -5.08 5.83
CA VAL A 80 8.67 -5.76 6.99
C VAL A 80 8.32 -7.21 6.66
N ALA A 81 7.72 -7.46 5.49
CA ALA A 81 7.39 -8.82 5.04
C ALA A 81 8.65 -9.70 4.92
N LEU A 82 9.73 -9.15 4.36
CA LEU A 82 11.02 -9.85 4.27
C LEU A 82 11.66 -10.06 5.63
N GLY A 83 11.57 -9.08 6.54
CA GLY A 83 12.04 -9.21 7.91
C GLY A 83 11.39 -10.41 8.63
N PHE A 84 10.07 -10.56 8.49
CA PHE A 84 9.35 -11.73 9.02
C PHE A 84 9.77 -13.03 8.36
N ALA A 85 10.05 -13.06 7.06
CA ALA A 85 10.54 -14.25 6.38
C ALA A 85 11.93 -14.69 6.88
N ILE A 86 12.77 -13.76 7.35
CA ILE A 86 14.08 -14.08 7.96
C ILE A 86 13.91 -14.61 9.39
N VAL A 87 13.05 -13.96 10.17
CA VAL A 87 12.79 -14.26 11.60
C VAL A 87 11.91 -15.51 11.73
N ASP A 88 11.55 -16.19 10.61
CA ASP A 88 10.73 -17.40 10.64
C ASP A 88 11.16 -18.34 11.79
N VAL A 89 10.43 -18.21 12.90
CA VAL A 89 10.70 -18.96 14.12
C VAL A 89 10.15 -20.36 13.86
N ASP A 90 11.04 -21.34 13.73
CA ASP A 90 10.69 -22.74 13.60
C ASP A 90 9.75 -23.17 14.73
N GLY A 91 8.46 -23.23 14.44
CA GLY A 91 7.44 -23.67 15.38
C GLY A 91 6.03 -23.17 15.05
N SER A 92 5.02 -23.87 15.55
CA SER A 92 3.60 -23.56 15.33
C SER A 92 3.21 -22.11 15.71
N ASN A 93 3.89 -21.53 16.70
CA ASN A 93 3.68 -20.16 17.15
C ASN A 93 4.25 -19.12 16.18
N GLY A 94 5.30 -19.44 15.43
CA GLY A 94 5.90 -18.55 14.43
C GLY A 94 4.97 -18.28 13.26
N HIS A 95 4.28 -19.29 12.76
CA HIS A 95 3.30 -19.14 11.68
C HIS A 95 2.11 -18.25 12.10
N VAL A 96 1.63 -18.43 13.33
CA VAL A 96 0.53 -17.65 13.91
C VAL A 96 0.91 -16.16 14.00
N LEU A 97 2.10 -15.88 14.52
CA LEU A 97 2.60 -14.52 14.69
C LEU A 97 2.82 -13.84 13.32
N SER A 98 3.45 -14.54 12.39
CA SER A 98 3.70 -14.05 11.03
C SER A 98 2.40 -13.73 10.29
N ALA A 99 1.39 -14.60 10.37
CA ALA A 99 0.08 -14.37 9.77
C ALA A 99 -0.61 -13.15 10.39
N ARG A 100 -0.62 -13.02 11.73
CA ARG A 100 -1.20 -11.86 12.42
C ARG A 100 -0.53 -10.55 12.03
N LEU A 101 0.79 -10.50 12.04
CA LEU A 101 1.53 -9.29 11.69
C LEU A 101 1.33 -8.91 10.22
N SER A 102 1.32 -9.88 9.31
CA SER A 102 1.01 -9.65 7.90
C SER A 102 -0.40 -9.08 7.71
N GLY A 103 -1.39 -9.64 8.42
CA GLY A 103 -2.76 -9.14 8.41
C GLY A 103 -2.87 -7.71 8.95
N ILE A 104 -2.28 -7.43 10.12
CA ILE A 104 -2.26 -6.08 10.70
C ILE A 104 -1.66 -5.06 9.72
N LEU A 105 -0.51 -5.38 9.14
CA LEU A 105 0.14 -4.51 8.17
C LEU A 105 -0.73 -4.27 6.93
N SER A 106 -1.36 -5.31 6.39
CA SER A 106 -2.27 -5.18 5.25
C SER A 106 -3.43 -4.26 5.56
N GLY A 107 -4.02 -4.35 6.74
CA GLY A 107 -5.06 -3.45 7.21
C GLY A 107 -4.59 -2.00 7.34
N LEU A 108 -3.42 -1.78 7.92
CA LEU A 108 -2.83 -0.43 8.04
C LEU A 108 -2.53 0.18 6.68
N VAL A 109 -2.04 -0.61 5.72
CA VAL A 109 -1.83 -0.18 4.33
C VAL A 109 -3.14 0.26 3.69
N LEU A 110 -4.19 -0.54 3.83
CA LEU A 110 -5.52 -0.19 3.32
C LEU A 110 -6.03 1.12 3.92
N ALA A 111 -5.84 1.33 5.23
CA ALA A 111 -6.19 2.57 5.90
C ALA A 111 -5.38 3.78 5.36
N VAL A 112 -4.09 3.62 5.14
CA VAL A 112 -3.23 4.67 4.57
C VAL A 112 -3.65 5.01 3.14
N ILE A 113 -3.93 4.01 2.31
CA ILE A 113 -4.43 4.19 0.93
C ILE A 113 -5.77 4.93 0.96
N GLY A 114 -6.69 4.54 1.84
CA GLY A 114 -7.97 5.22 2.03
C GLY A 114 -7.83 6.69 2.39
N ASN A 115 -6.90 7.01 3.28
CA ASN A 115 -6.62 8.39 3.68
C ASN A 115 -5.90 9.21 2.59
N ALA A 116 -5.02 8.59 1.81
CA ALA A 116 -4.25 9.25 0.77
C ALA A 116 -5.04 9.42 -0.54
N GLY A 117 -5.89 8.46 -0.89
CA GLY A 117 -6.62 8.39 -2.17
C GLY A 117 -7.37 9.67 -2.54
N PRO A 118 -8.21 10.26 -1.65
CA PRO A 118 -8.91 11.51 -1.94
C PRO A 118 -7.97 12.68 -2.26
N LYS A 119 -6.82 12.75 -1.61
CA LYS A 119 -5.83 13.81 -1.79
C LYS A 119 -5.08 13.69 -3.12
N VAL A 120 -4.79 12.45 -3.54
CA VAL A 120 -4.10 12.17 -4.81
C VAL A 120 -5.00 12.50 -6.01
N THR A 121 -6.28 12.14 -5.95
CA THR A 121 -7.23 12.44 -7.03
C THR A 121 -7.47 13.93 -7.21
N GLU A 122 -7.36 14.73 -6.17
CA GLU A 122 -7.47 16.19 -6.22
C GLU A 122 -6.31 16.83 -7.01
N VAL A 123 -5.11 16.23 -6.93
CA VAL A 123 -3.92 16.67 -7.66
C VAL A 123 -3.94 16.22 -9.13
N LEU A 124 -4.49 15.02 -9.41
CA LEU A 124 -4.47 14.42 -10.75
C LEU A 124 -5.52 14.98 -11.70
N LYS A 125 -6.72 15.25 -11.23
CA LYS A 125 -7.85 15.77 -12.00
C LYS A 125 -8.70 16.71 -11.16
N PRO A 126 -8.30 17.98 -11.02
CA PRO A 126 -9.05 18.95 -10.20
C PRO A 126 -10.47 19.16 -10.74
N ASP A 127 -10.68 19.09 -12.06
CA ASP A 127 -11.94 19.46 -12.70
C ASP A 127 -13.04 18.38 -12.60
N CYS A 128 -12.68 17.08 -12.58
CA CYS A 128 -13.66 15.99 -12.57
C CYS A 128 -14.49 15.88 -11.28
N PHE A 129 -14.02 16.49 -10.19
CA PHE A 129 -14.65 16.35 -8.86
C PHE A 129 -14.63 17.67 -8.08
N SER A 130 -14.62 18.80 -8.76
CA SER A 130 -14.66 20.13 -8.14
C SER A 130 -16.03 20.47 -7.53
N THR A 131 -17.06 19.70 -7.86
CA THR A 131 -18.39 19.85 -7.30
C THR A 131 -18.45 19.38 -5.85
N VAL A 132 -19.35 19.96 -5.05
CA VAL A 132 -19.60 19.58 -3.65
C VAL A 132 -19.91 18.08 -3.53
N GLU A 133 -20.67 17.53 -4.48
CA GLU A 133 -20.99 16.09 -4.54
C GLU A 133 -19.77 15.22 -4.84
N GLY A 134 -18.92 15.65 -5.75
CA GLY A 134 -17.66 14.96 -6.07
C GLY A 134 -16.72 14.87 -4.86
N MET A 135 -16.61 15.95 -4.08
CA MET A 135 -15.84 15.96 -2.84
C MET A 135 -16.45 15.04 -1.77
N ALA A 136 -17.78 15.00 -1.65
CA ALA A 136 -18.46 14.11 -0.72
C ALA A 136 -18.23 12.63 -1.06
N VAL A 137 -18.26 12.26 -2.35
CA VAL A 137 -17.97 10.89 -2.83
C VAL A 137 -16.53 10.49 -2.49
N LYS A 138 -15.57 11.36 -2.77
CA LYS A 138 -14.15 11.11 -2.45
C LYS A 138 -13.92 10.87 -0.95
N ARG A 139 -14.50 11.73 -0.12
CA ARG A 139 -14.40 11.61 1.35
C ARG A 139 -15.05 10.32 1.84
N PHE A 140 -16.23 9.99 1.33
CA PHE A 140 -16.91 8.76 1.68
C PHE A 140 -16.07 7.53 1.32
N ALA A 141 -15.56 7.44 0.08
CA ALA A 141 -14.71 6.34 -0.35
C ALA A 141 -13.43 6.24 0.51
N GLY A 142 -12.77 7.37 0.77
CA GLY A 142 -11.59 7.42 1.64
C GLY A 142 -11.87 6.89 3.04
N TRP A 143 -12.93 7.39 3.69
CA TRP A 143 -13.33 6.92 5.02
C TRP A 143 -13.73 5.45 5.05
N THR A 144 -14.40 4.95 4.02
CA THR A 144 -14.76 3.52 3.90
C THR A 144 -13.53 2.64 3.93
N PHE A 145 -12.47 2.98 3.16
CA PHE A 145 -11.21 2.23 3.16
C PHE A 145 -10.41 2.40 4.46
N VAL A 146 -10.42 3.59 5.08
CA VAL A 146 -9.77 3.78 6.39
C VAL A 146 -10.42 2.90 7.44
N LEU A 147 -11.75 2.94 7.56
CA LEU A 147 -12.47 2.15 8.55
C LEU A 147 -12.34 0.66 8.30
N ALA A 148 -12.43 0.21 7.03
CA ALA A 148 -12.22 -1.19 6.67
C ALA A 148 -10.79 -1.64 6.99
N GLY A 149 -9.78 -0.82 6.70
CA GLY A 149 -8.38 -1.12 6.99
C GLY A 149 -8.12 -1.23 8.50
N LEU A 150 -8.68 -0.32 9.30
CA LEU A 150 -8.59 -0.40 10.76
C LEU A 150 -9.32 -1.62 11.33
N ALA A 151 -10.54 -1.89 10.86
CA ALA A 151 -11.29 -3.09 11.26
C ALA A 151 -10.53 -4.37 10.92
N TYR A 152 -9.93 -4.42 9.72
CA TYR A 152 -9.09 -5.52 9.28
C TYR A 152 -7.87 -5.70 10.19
N ALA A 153 -7.15 -4.64 10.49
CA ALA A 153 -5.97 -4.70 11.37
C ALA A 153 -6.35 -5.14 12.79
N LEU A 154 -7.44 -4.61 13.35
CA LEU A 154 -7.94 -5.01 14.68
C LEU A 154 -8.38 -6.47 14.72
N MET A 155 -9.02 -6.94 13.66
CA MET A 155 -9.44 -8.33 13.55
C MET A 155 -8.24 -9.29 13.59
N TRP A 156 -7.19 -9.01 12.81
CA TRP A 156 -5.95 -9.78 12.83
C TRP A 156 -5.18 -9.69 14.15
N ALA A 157 -5.31 -8.56 14.86
CA ALA A 157 -4.67 -8.39 16.16
C ALA A 157 -5.34 -9.21 17.27
N PHE A 158 -6.67 -9.27 17.31
CA PHE A 158 -7.42 -9.74 18.46
C PHE A 158 -8.29 -10.98 18.20
N ALA A 159 -8.76 -11.21 16.98
CA ALA A 159 -9.64 -12.32 16.67
C ALA A 159 -8.88 -13.67 16.56
N PRO A 160 -9.56 -14.81 16.70
CA PRO A 160 -9.02 -16.12 16.31
C PRO A 160 -8.60 -16.10 14.84
N ILE A 161 -7.50 -16.79 14.49
CA ILE A 161 -6.94 -16.76 13.13
C ILE A 161 -7.96 -17.19 12.08
N GLN A 162 -8.69 -18.27 12.34
CA GLN A 162 -9.71 -18.77 11.40
C GLN A 162 -10.76 -17.71 11.11
N LEU A 163 -11.26 -17.00 12.14
CA LEU A 163 -12.20 -15.91 11.94
C LEU A 163 -11.59 -14.75 11.15
N ALA A 164 -10.33 -14.42 11.41
CA ALA A 164 -9.64 -13.36 10.67
C ALA A 164 -9.47 -13.73 9.20
N GLU A 165 -9.11 -14.96 8.88
CA GLU A 165 -8.99 -15.46 7.50
C GLU A 165 -10.33 -15.45 6.77
N ASP A 166 -11.37 -16.02 7.38
CA ASP A 166 -12.71 -16.15 6.76
C ASP A 166 -13.38 -14.79 6.50
N THR A 167 -13.14 -13.81 7.37
CA THR A 167 -13.78 -12.49 7.29
C THR A 167 -12.95 -11.45 6.52
N SER A 168 -11.69 -11.71 6.26
CA SER A 168 -10.77 -10.80 5.58
C SER A 168 -11.26 -10.41 4.17
N ILE A 169 -11.61 -11.40 3.36
CA ILE A 169 -12.07 -11.18 1.98
C ILE A 169 -13.43 -10.48 1.97
N PRO A 170 -14.46 -10.94 2.71
CA PRO A 170 -15.75 -10.25 2.79
C PRO A 170 -15.65 -8.80 3.25
N LEU A 171 -14.77 -8.48 4.20
CA LEU A 171 -14.59 -7.13 4.72
C LEU A 171 -14.06 -6.17 3.63
N VAL A 172 -13.00 -6.59 2.93
CA VAL A 172 -12.41 -5.77 1.85
C VAL A 172 -13.36 -5.66 0.67
N ALA A 173 -14.01 -6.75 0.27
CA ALA A 173 -15.00 -6.76 -0.80
C ALA A 173 -16.19 -5.87 -0.46
N GLY A 174 -16.70 -5.92 0.77
CA GLY A 174 -17.77 -5.06 1.25
C GLY A 174 -17.41 -3.57 1.18
N ALA A 175 -16.20 -3.21 1.63
CA ALA A 175 -15.70 -1.84 1.53
C ALA A 175 -15.62 -1.35 0.08
N LEU A 176 -15.12 -2.21 -0.82
CA LEU A 176 -15.02 -1.91 -2.25
C LEU A 176 -16.40 -1.71 -2.86
N LEU A 177 -17.36 -2.61 -2.58
CA LEU A 177 -18.73 -2.51 -3.08
C LEU A 177 -19.44 -1.26 -2.59
N LEU A 178 -19.25 -0.87 -1.32
CA LEU A 178 -19.80 0.36 -0.76
C LEU A 178 -19.22 1.61 -1.44
N ALA A 179 -17.91 1.64 -1.64
CA ALA A 179 -17.25 2.74 -2.33
C ALA A 179 -17.72 2.86 -3.80
N LEU A 180 -17.75 1.75 -4.54
CA LEU A 180 -18.22 1.68 -5.92
C LEU A 180 -19.70 2.05 -6.04
N GLY A 181 -20.54 1.52 -5.16
CA GLY A 181 -21.99 1.82 -5.14
C GLY A 181 -22.24 3.31 -4.96
N ARG A 182 -21.48 3.97 -4.08
CA ARG A 182 -21.55 5.41 -3.87
C ARG A 182 -21.14 6.22 -5.10
N VAL A 183 -20.07 5.78 -5.78
CA VAL A 183 -19.61 6.41 -7.03
C VAL A 183 -20.65 6.27 -8.13
N LEU A 184 -21.16 5.06 -8.35
CA LEU A 184 -22.17 4.80 -9.37
C LEU A 184 -23.47 5.57 -9.12
N TRP A 185 -23.91 5.66 -7.86
CA TRP A 185 -25.07 6.47 -7.51
C TRP A 185 -24.88 7.96 -7.81
N ALA A 186 -23.70 8.51 -7.52
CA ALA A 186 -23.39 9.90 -7.83
C ALA A 186 -23.35 10.16 -9.35
N VAL A 187 -22.75 9.26 -10.13
CA VAL A 187 -22.72 9.36 -11.59
C VAL A 187 -24.13 9.35 -12.18
N ARG A 188 -25.00 8.43 -11.71
CA ARG A 188 -26.41 8.38 -12.17
C ARG A 188 -27.18 9.68 -11.91
N ARG A 189 -26.96 10.32 -10.76
CA ARG A 189 -27.61 11.61 -10.47
C ARG A 189 -27.18 12.72 -11.43
N LEU A 190 -25.89 12.73 -11.82
CA LEU A 190 -25.38 13.73 -12.76
C LEU A 190 -25.86 13.54 -14.19
N THR A 191 -26.26 12.32 -14.57
CA THR A 191 -26.80 12.01 -15.92
C THR A 191 -28.29 12.28 -16.05
N HIS A 192 -29.00 12.48 -14.94
CA HIS A 192 -30.46 12.75 -14.91
C HIS A 192 -30.82 14.16 -14.48
N ALA A 193 -29.84 15.00 -14.19
CA ALA A 193 -29.99 16.43 -13.91
C ALA A 193 -29.61 17.29 -15.11
#